data_86f5184bdff0ecc17ed93642ac5c779c
#
_entry.id   86f5184bdff0ecc17ed93642ac5c779c
#
_cell.length_a   1.000
_cell.length_b   1.000
_cell.length_c   1.000
_cell.angle_alpha   90.00
_cell.angle_beta   90.00
_cell.angle_gamma   90.00
#
_symmetry.space_group_name_H-M   'P 1'
#
loop_
_entity.id
_entity.type
_entity.pdbx_description
1 polymer ?
#
loop_
_entity_poly.entity_id
_entity_poly.type
_entity_poly.pdbx_seq_one_letter_code
_entity_poly.pdbx_strand_id
1 'polypeptide(L)'
;MFESGKTIGGRYKIQSHVGTGGMATVYLARDLILERPVVVKVLRFDFHSNEAAMRRFQREAQSATQLVHPNIVGVYDVGEENGTHYIVMEYVEGTDLKEYIRERGPLPPREAVRIMTQIVSAIEVAHQNRIIHRDIKPQNILIDKHGDVKITDFGIA
;
A
#
# COMPACT_ATOMS: atom_id res chain seq x y z
N MET A 1 -16.30 -5.84 -8.30
CA MET A 1 -15.16 -6.78 -8.13
C MET A 1 -14.51 -6.98 -9.48
N PHE A 2 -13.18 -6.92 -9.55
CA PHE A 2 -12.47 -7.18 -10.80
C PHE A 2 -12.19 -8.67 -10.97
N GLU A 3 -12.40 -9.17 -12.17
CA GLU A 3 -12.14 -10.58 -12.49
C GLU A 3 -10.69 -10.78 -12.94
N SER A 4 -10.17 -11.98 -12.68
CA SER A 4 -8.85 -12.39 -13.16
C SER A 4 -8.81 -12.31 -14.70
N GLY A 5 -7.73 -11.72 -15.21
CA GLY A 5 -7.56 -11.49 -16.64
C GLY A 5 -8.08 -10.14 -17.14
N LYS A 6 -8.87 -9.42 -16.35
CA LYS A 6 -9.33 -8.07 -16.71
C LYS A 6 -8.17 -7.08 -16.65
N THR A 7 -8.09 -6.21 -17.66
CA THR A 7 -7.14 -5.09 -17.67
C THR A 7 -7.87 -3.80 -17.28
N ILE A 8 -7.38 -3.12 -16.25
CA ILE A 8 -7.91 -1.84 -15.79
C ILE A 8 -6.98 -0.70 -16.18
N GLY A 9 -7.58 0.49 -16.42
CA GLY A 9 -6.81 1.66 -16.87
C GLY A 9 -6.03 1.45 -18.15
N GLY A 10 -6.35 0.41 -18.94
CA GLY A 10 -5.63 0.04 -20.15
C GLY A 10 -4.20 -0.45 -19.92
N ARG A 11 -3.82 -0.73 -18.67
CA ARG A 11 -2.42 -0.99 -18.31
C ARG A 11 -2.22 -2.13 -17.31
N TYR A 12 -3.10 -2.27 -16.32
CA TYR A 12 -2.89 -3.21 -15.21
C TYR A 12 -3.78 -4.44 -15.39
N LYS A 13 -3.17 -5.59 -15.64
CA LYS A 13 -3.88 -6.85 -15.80
C LYS A 13 -4.03 -7.55 -14.47
N ILE A 14 -5.25 -7.73 -14.02
CA ILE A 14 -5.58 -8.42 -12.78
C ILE A 14 -5.22 -9.89 -12.90
N GLN A 15 -4.42 -10.40 -11.97
CA GLN A 15 -4.01 -11.81 -11.94
C GLN A 15 -4.77 -12.62 -10.91
N SER A 16 -4.84 -12.12 -9.67
CA SER A 16 -5.50 -12.85 -8.59
C SER A 16 -6.00 -11.91 -7.49
N HIS A 17 -7.00 -12.35 -6.77
CA HIS A 17 -7.49 -11.71 -5.56
C HIS A 17 -6.59 -12.11 -4.39
N VAL A 18 -6.05 -11.13 -3.68
CA VAL A 18 -5.15 -11.35 -2.53
C VAL A 18 -5.90 -11.31 -1.21
N GLY A 19 -6.82 -10.36 -1.05
CA GLY A 19 -7.56 -10.23 0.18
C GLY A 19 -8.63 -9.16 0.12
N THR A 20 -9.50 -9.20 1.11
CA THR A 20 -10.57 -8.22 1.28
C THR A 20 -10.55 -7.72 2.72
N GLY A 21 -10.30 -6.42 2.89
CA GLY A 21 -10.39 -5.73 4.18
C GLY A 21 -11.66 -4.90 4.27
N GLY A 22 -11.85 -4.17 5.37
CA GLY A 22 -13.07 -3.42 5.63
C GLY A 22 -13.43 -2.39 4.55
N MET A 23 -12.46 -1.73 3.94
CA MET A 23 -12.66 -0.62 3.01
C MET A 23 -12.06 -0.86 1.62
N ALA A 24 -11.36 -1.96 1.41
CA ALA A 24 -10.68 -2.23 0.15
C ALA A 24 -10.61 -3.71 -0.18
N THR A 25 -10.56 -3.98 -1.47
CA THR A 25 -10.22 -5.29 -2.01
C THR A 25 -8.87 -5.19 -2.71
N VAL A 26 -7.98 -6.13 -2.42
CA VAL A 26 -6.59 -6.10 -2.88
C VAL A 26 -6.36 -7.19 -3.91
N TYR A 27 -5.76 -6.82 -5.03
CA TYR A 27 -5.43 -7.73 -6.13
C TYR A 27 -3.93 -7.70 -6.43
N LEU A 28 -3.41 -8.85 -6.82
CA LEU A 28 -2.14 -8.92 -7.53
C LEU A 28 -2.41 -8.66 -9.01
N ALA A 29 -1.63 -7.79 -9.61
CA ALA A 29 -1.76 -7.44 -11.03
C ALA A 29 -0.38 -7.32 -11.67
N ARG A 30 -0.37 -7.21 -13.00
CA ARG A 30 0.83 -6.96 -13.76
C ARG A 30 0.71 -5.65 -14.51
N ASP A 31 1.70 -4.79 -14.35
CA ASP A 31 1.85 -3.60 -15.19
C ASP A 31 2.35 -4.03 -16.57
N LEU A 32 1.51 -3.89 -17.59
CA LEU A 32 1.82 -4.32 -18.95
C LEU A 32 2.82 -3.41 -19.66
N ILE A 33 3.01 -2.19 -19.18
CA ILE A 33 3.97 -1.24 -19.77
C ILE A 33 5.37 -1.47 -19.20
N LEU A 34 5.50 -1.53 -17.88
CA LEU A 34 6.78 -1.74 -17.19
C LEU A 34 7.10 -3.22 -16.94
N GLU A 35 6.19 -4.12 -17.32
CA GLU A 35 6.37 -5.58 -17.22
C GLU A 35 6.80 -6.04 -15.82
N ARG A 36 6.09 -5.55 -14.81
CA ARG A 36 6.38 -5.88 -13.40
C ARG A 36 5.11 -6.17 -12.61
N PRO A 37 5.21 -6.98 -11.54
CA PRO A 37 4.08 -7.18 -10.64
C PRO A 37 3.78 -5.90 -9.87
N VAL A 38 2.50 -5.65 -9.62
CA VAL A 38 2.00 -4.55 -8.80
C VAL A 38 0.84 -5.04 -7.94
N VAL A 39 0.51 -4.27 -6.92
CA VAL A 39 -0.68 -4.48 -6.11
C VAL A 39 -1.71 -3.42 -6.48
N VAL A 40 -2.93 -3.83 -6.74
CA VAL A 40 -4.06 -2.94 -7.00
C VAL A 40 -5.01 -3.00 -5.82
N LYS A 41 -5.18 -1.87 -5.16
CA LYS A 41 -6.11 -1.72 -4.05
C LYS A 41 -7.35 -1.00 -4.54
N VAL A 42 -8.48 -1.69 -4.54
CA VAL A 42 -9.77 -1.20 -5.01
C VAL A 42 -10.59 -0.75 -3.82
N LEU A 43 -11.02 0.50 -3.85
CA LEU A 43 -11.76 1.09 -2.75
C LEU A 43 -13.24 0.81 -2.87
N ARG A 44 -13.85 0.42 -1.75
CA ARG A 44 -15.26 0.07 -1.68
C ARG A 44 -16.17 1.20 -1.22
N PHE A 45 -15.71 2.44 -1.32
CA PHE A 45 -16.53 3.56 -0.92
C PHE A 45 -17.55 3.92 -1.98
N ASP A 46 -18.76 4.17 -1.53
CA ASP A 46 -19.73 4.89 -2.32
C ASP A 46 -19.44 6.40 -2.19
N PHE A 47 -18.54 6.88 -3.05
CA PHE A 47 -18.20 8.30 -3.10
C PHE A 47 -19.30 9.16 -3.74
N HIS A 48 -20.34 8.54 -4.29
CA HIS A 48 -21.42 9.27 -4.91
C HIS A 48 -22.20 10.16 -3.91
N SER A 49 -22.11 9.83 -2.63
CA SER A 49 -22.78 10.58 -1.57
C SER A 49 -21.90 11.65 -0.89
N ASN A 50 -20.59 11.72 -1.19
CA ASN A 50 -19.69 12.65 -0.52
C ASN A 50 -18.51 13.10 -1.40
N GLU A 51 -18.75 14.15 -2.20
CA GLU A 51 -17.72 14.73 -3.05
C GLU A 51 -16.49 15.24 -2.28
N ALA A 52 -16.69 15.75 -1.08
CA ALA A 52 -15.59 16.26 -0.24
C ALA A 52 -14.65 15.15 0.18
N ALA A 53 -15.18 13.98 0.55
CA ALA A 53 -14.38 12.80 0.90
C ALA A 53 -13.60 12.28 -0.32
N MET A 54 -14.21 12.27 -1.49
CA MET A 54 -13.55 11.88 -2.74
C MET A 54 -12.40 12.82 -3.10
N ARG A 55 -12.60 14.14 -3.01
CA ARG A 55 -11.52 15.10 -3.27
C ARG A 55 -10.37 14.97 -2.30
N ARG A 56 -10.67 14.74 -1.02
CA ARG A 56 -9.65 14.49 0.00
C ARG A 56 -8.85 13.23 -0.32
N PHE A 57 -9.53 12.15 -0.65
CA PHE A 57 -8.92 10.89 -1.03
C PHE A 57 -7.98 11.07 -2.24
N GLN A 58 -8.45 11.71 -3.31
CA GLN A 58 -7.63 11.96 -4.50
C GLN A 58 -6.39 12.80 -4.19
N ARG A 59 -6.53 13.82 -3.33
CA ARG A 59 -5.41 14.68 -2.93
C ARG A 59 -4.39 13.91 -2.10
N GLU A 60 -4.83 13.13 -1.12
CA GLU A 60 -3.96 12.33 -0.26
C GLU A 60 -3.25 11.24 -1.07
N ALA A 61 -3.95 10.57 -1.96
CA ALA A 61 -3.38 9.55 -2.83
C ALA A 61 -2.34 10.15 -3.79
N GLN A 62 -2.62 11.30 -4.39
CA GLN A 62 -1.66 12.01 -5.23
C GLN A 62 -0.40 12.43 -4.46
N SER A 63 -0.55 12.90 -3.23
CA SER A 63 0.59 13.23 -2.37
C SER A 63 1.44 11.99 -2.06
N ALA A 64 0.79 10.86 -1.84
CA ALA A 64 1.47 9.60 -1.57
C ALA A 64 2.30 9.11 -2.77
N THR A 65 1.91 9.43 -4.02
CA THR A 65 2.70 9.06 -5.21
C THR A 65 4.06 9.74 -5.26
N GLN A 66 4.22 10.86 -4.57
CA GLN A 66 5.47 11.63 -4.51
C GLN A 66 6.40 11.16 -3.40
N LEU A 67 5.92 10.32 -2.50
CA LEU A 67 6.67 9.84 -1.35
C LEU A 67 7.54 8.63 -1.75
N VAL A 68 8.83 8.86 -1.94
CA VAL A 68 9.79 7.83 -2.35
C VAL A 68 10.81 7.63 -1.24
N HIS A 69 10.84 6.41 -0.69
CA HIS A 69 11.78 6.00 0.36
C HIS A 69 11.95 4.48 0.36
N PRO A 70 13.16 3.95 0.66
CA PRO A 70 13.38 2.48 0.66
C PRO A 70 12.49 1.72 1.64
N ASN A 71 12.04 2.37 2.70
CA ASN A 71 11.20 1.76 3.74
C ASN A 71 9.73 2.15 3.64
N ILE A 72 9.30 2.67 2.50
CA ILE A 72 7.89 3.01 2.22
C ILE A 72 7.46 2.29 0.95
N VAL A 73 6.31 1.59 1.02
CA VAL A 73 5.69 0.98 -0.17
C VAL A 73 5.32 2.09 -1.15
N GLY A 74 5.88 2.04 -2.35
CA GLY A 74 5.63 3.04 -3.37
C GLY A 74 4.19 3.01 -3.86
N VAL A 75 3.57 4.18 -4.00
CA VAL A 75 2.30 4.36 -4.70
C VAL A 75 2.63 4.82 -6.09
N TYR A 76 2.31 4.00 -7.09
CA TYR A 76 2.70 4.26 -8.48
C TYR A 76 1.66 5.03 -9.26
N ASP A 77 0.39 4.79 -9.00
CA ASP A 77 -0.69 5.37 -9.78
C ASP A 77 -2.00 5.37 -9.00
N VAL A 78 -2.91 6.23 -9.42
CA VAL A 78 -4.26 6.32 -8.89
C VAL A 78 -5.20 6.46 -10.08
N GLY A 79 -6.26 5.69 -10.11
CA GLY A 79 -7.17 5.72 -11.23
C GLY A 79 -8.61 5.38 -10.89
N GLU A 80 -9.43 5.45 -11.90
CA GLU A 80 -10.85 5.11 -11.84
C GLU A 80 -11.22 4.23 -13.04
N GLU A 81 -11.94 3.16 -12.77
CA GLU A 81 -12.48 2.25 -13.78
C GLU A 81 -13.96 2.04 -13.50
N ASN A 82 -14.83 2.48 -14.43
CA ASN A 82 -16.29 2.34 -14.31
C ASN A 82 -16.86 2.83 -12.97
N GLY A 83 -16.39 3.99 -12.48
CA GLY A 83 -16.82 4.58 -11.22
C GLY A 83 -16.14 3.99 -9.98
N THR A 84 -15.26 3.03 -10.15
CA THR A 84 -14.52 2.39 -9.06
C THR A 84 -13.12 2.96 -8.97
N HIS A 85 -12.75 3.52 -7.82
CA HIS A 85 -11.42 4.08 -7.57
C HIS A 85 -10.44 2.99 -7.15
N TYR A 86 -9.23 3.07 -7.66
CA TYR A 86 -8.16 2.14 -7.31
C TYR A 86 -6.83 2.85 -7.16
N ILE A 87 -5.93 2.21 -6.40
CA ILE A 87 -4.56 2.64 -6.19
C ILE A 87 -3.64 1.51 -6.64
N VAL A 88 -2.62 1.85 -7.41
CA VAL A 88 -1.58 0.91 -7.84
C VAL A 88 -0.34 1.13 -7.00
N MET A 89 0.14 0.06 -6.39
CA MET A 89 1.22 0.09 -5.40
C MET A 89 2.32 -0.90 -5.73
N GLU A 90 3.49 -0.65 -5.17
CA GLU A 90 4.61 -1.58 -5.19
C GLU A 90 4.20 -2.95 -4.65
N TYR A 91 4.57 -4.01 -5.33
CA TYR A 91 4.46 -5.37 -4.82
C TYR A 91 5.66 -5.68 -3.93
N VAL A 92 5.39 -6.01 -2.68
CA VAL A 92 6.41 -6.40 -1.70
C VAL A 92 6.28 -7.89 -1.43
N GLU A 93 7.32 -8.65 -1.79
CA GLU A 93 7.39 -10.07 -1.49
C GLU A 93 7.86 -10.26 -0.04
N GLY A 94 6.95 -10.67 0.83
CA GLY A 94 7.22 -10.81 2.26
C GLY A 94 5.95 -10.97 3.06
N THR A 95 6.01 -10.59 4.33
CA THR A 95 4.89 -10.70 5.27
C THR A 95 4.73 -9.41 6.06
N ASP A 96 3.60 -9.21 6.74
CA ASP A 96 3.47 -8.09 7.66
C ASP A 96 4.16 -8.39 9.00
N LEU A 97 4.44 -7.33 9.76
CA LEU A 97 5.15 -7.44 11.03
C LEU A 97 4.36 -8.25 12.07
N LYS A 98 3.04 -8.19 12.04
CA LYS A 98 2.20 -8.99 12.96
C LYS A 98 2.42 -10.48 12.73
N GLU A 99 2.36 -10.93 11.48
CA GLU A 99 2.61 -12.33 11.12
C GLU A 99 4.05 -12.73 11.38
N TYR A 100 5.00 -11.85 11.08
CA TYR A 100 6.42 -12.06 11.33
C TYR A 100 6.71 -12.32 12.82
N ILE A 101 6.12 -11.53 13.72
CA ILE A 101 6.25 -11.72 15.17
C ILE A 101 5.54 -13.00 15.61
N ARG A 102 4.38 -13.29 15.05
CA ARG A 102 3.63 -14.50 15.39
C ARG A 102 4.40 -15.78 15.05
N GLU A 103 5.07 -15.80 13.92
CA GLU A 103 5.84 -16.96 13.48
C GLU A 103 7.15 -17.14 14.25
N ARG A 104 7.81 -16.05 14.63
CA ARG A 104 9.14 -16.06 15.24
C ARG A 104 9.14 -15.88 16.76
N GLY A 105 8.03 -15.42 17.33
CA GLY A 105 7.97 -15.03 18.74
C GLY A 105 8.60 -13.66 18.99
N PRO A 106 8.92 -13.33 20.26
CA PRO A 106 9.53 -12.05 20.60
C PRO A 106 10.84 -11.82 19.83
N LEU A 107 10.98 -10.63 19.27
CA LEU A 107 12.18 -10.30 18.50
C LEU A 107 13.39 -10.04 19.41
N PRO A 108 14.60 -10.49 19.02
CA PRO A 108 15.82 -10.10 19.71
C PRO A 108 15.97 -8.56 19.72
N PRO A 109 16.54 -7.98 20.79
CA PRO A 109 16.67 -6.51 20.90
C PRO A 109 17.35 -5.86 19.69
N ARG A 110 18.39 -6.45 19.13
CA ARG A 110 19.09 -5.92 17.95
C ARG A 110 18.18 -5.87 16.73
N GLU A 111 17.39 -6.90 16.50
CA GLU A 111 16.46 -6.95 15.39
C GLU A 111 15.32 -5.94 15.57
N ALA A 112 14.79 -5.83 16.79
CA ALA A 112 13.76 -4.84 17.11
C ALA A 112 14.26 -3.41 16.86
N VAL A 113 15.49 -3.08 17.28
CA VAL A 113 16.09 -1.77 17.03
C VAL A 113 16.29 -1.52 15.53
N ARG A 114 16.76 -2.51 14.78
CA ARG A 114 16.93 -2.40 13.33
C ARG A 114 15.61 -2.10 12.62
N ILE A 115 14.57 -2.82 12.98
CA ILE A 115 13.22 -2.62 12.43
C ILE A 115 12.69 -1.22 12.79
N MET A 116 12.79 -0.83 14.05
CA MET A 116 12.32 0.47 14.51
C MET A 116 13.08 1.64 13.88
N THR A 117 14.38 1.49 13.67
CA THR A 117 15.20 2.50 12.99
C THR A 117 14.70 2.75 11.57
N GLN A 118 14.36 1.70 10.85
CA GLN A 118 13.80 1.81 9.50
C GLN A 118 12.40 2.46 9.52
N ILE A 119 11.56 2.09 10.47
CA ILE A 119 10.21 2.67 10.64
C ILE A 119 10.32 4.18 10.90
N VAL A 120 11.17 4.58 11.83
CA VAL A 120 11.36 6.00 12.18
C VAL A 120 11.91 6.79 10.99
N SER A 121 12.85 6.24 10.24
CA SER A 121 13.39 6.87 9.03
C SER A 121 12.29 7.14 8.00
N ALA A 122 11.42 6.18 7.77
CA ALA A 122 10.29 6.32 6.85
C ALA A 122 9.29 7.39 7.32
N ILE A 123 8.94 7.36 8.60
CA ILE A 123 8.01 8.34 9.19
C ILE A 123 8.58 9.75 9.12
N GLU A 124 9.88 9.92 9.39
CA GLU A 124 10.55 11.21 9.30
C GLU A 124 10.43 11.81 7.89
N VAL A 125 10.72 11.04 6.86
CA VAL A 125 10.60 11.48 5.47
C VAL A 125 9.15 11.84 5.12
N ALA A 126 8.18 11.04 5.56
CA ALA A 126 6.77 11.33 5.35
C ALA A 126 6.37 12.66 6.01
N HIS A 127 6.77 12.90 7.25
CA HIS A 127 6.48 14.13 7.98
C HIS A 127 7.16 15.36 7.34
N GLN A 128 8.38 15.23 6.83
CA GLN A 128 9.05 16.28 6.06
C GLN A 128 8.26 16.65 4.80
N ASN A 129 7.53 15.70 4.23
CA ASN A 129 6.64 15.91 3.08
C ASN A 129 5.20 16.22 3.49
N ARG A 130 4.96 16.54 4.78
CA ARG A 130 3.65 16.89 5.35
C ARG A 130 2.62 15.77 5.23
N ILE A 131 3.06 14.52 5.22
CA ILE A 131 2.20 13.34 5.19
C ILE A 131 2.26 12.67 6.56
N ILE A 132 1.09 12.50 7.18
CA ILE A 132 0.93 11.77 8.44
C ILE A 132 0.25 10.45 8.12
N HIS A 133 0.81 9.35 8.62
CA HIS A 133 0.26 8.01 8.32
C HIS A 133 -1.15 7.81 8.89
N ARG A 134 -1.35 8.13 10.17
CA ARG A 134 -2.60 8.02 10.95
C ARG A 134 -3.01 6.62 11.35
N ASP A 135 -2.34 5.57 10.86
CA ASP A 135 -2.70 4.18 11.17
C ASP A 135 -1.46 3.27 11.23
N ILE A 136 -0.42 3.70 11.96
CA ILE A 136 0.77 2.88 12.19
C ILE A 136 0.41 1.71 13.10
N LYS A 137 0.54 0.51 12.57
CA LYS A 137 0.30 -0.76 13.29
C LYS A 137 1.06 -1.88 12.61
N PRO A 138 1.30 -3.02 13.30
CA PRO A 138 2.08 -4.11 12.72
C PRO A 138 1.54 -4.65 11.39
N GLN A 139 0.23 -4.57 11.15
CA GLN A 139 -0.37 -5.01 9.89
C GLN A 139 0.00 -4.12 8.69
N ASN A 140 0.38 -2.85 8.95
CA ASN A 140 0.78 -1.89 7.93
C ASN A 140 2.29 -1.76 7.78
N ILE A 141 3.04 -2.64 8.43
CA ILE A 141 4.50 -2.70 8.35
C ILE A 141 4.87 -4.03 7.71
N LEU A 142 5.37 -3.99 6.48
CA LEU A 142 5.78 -5.18 5.75
C LEU A 142 7.26 -5.46 6.00
N ILE A 143 7.61 -6.73 6.11
CA ILE A 143 9.00 -7.21 6.14
C ILE A 143 9.22 -7.97 4.84
N ASP A 144 10.13 -7.49 4.01
CA ASP A 144 10.41 -8.13 2.74
C ASP A 144 11.29 -9.38 2.88
N LYS A 145 11.56 -10.06 1.78
CA LYS A 145 12.39 -11.29 1.77
C LYS A 145 13.84 -11.06 2.21
N HIS A 146 14.31 -9.82 2.20
CA HIS A 146 15.64 -9.43 2.69
C HIS A 146 15.65 -8.99 4.15
N GLY A 147 14.49 -8.98 4.81
CA GLY A 147 14.35 -8.53 6.19
C GLY A 147 14.21 -7.03 6.35
N ASP A 148 14.00 -6.29 5.27
CA ASP A 148 13.84 -4.85 5.30
C ASP A 148 12.38 -4.43 5.48
N VAL A 149 12.19 -3.31 6.17
CA VAL A 149 10.87 -2.75 6.47
C VAL A 149 10.35 -1.97 5.28
N LYS A 150 9.06 -2.15 4.98
CA LYS A 150 8.31 -1.29 4.07
C LYS A 150 6.96 -0.96 4.67
N ILE A 151 6.73 0.31 4.97
CA ILE A 151 5.47 0.78 5.54
C ILE A 151 4.48 1.03 4.40
N THR A 152 3.26 0.52 4.55
CA THR A 152 2.19 0.67 3.58
C THR A 152 1.08 1.59 4.10
N ASP A 153 0.25 2.06 3.19
CA ASP A 153 -0.96 2.85 3.46
C ASP A 153 -0.72 4.25 4.05
N PHE A 154 0.41 4.89 3.71
CA PHE A 154 0.64 6.30 4.04
C PHE A 154 -0.41 7.21 3.39
N GLY A 155 -1.05 8.05 4.21
CA GLY A 155 -1.98 9.07 3.74
C GLY A 155 -3.31 8.55 3.19
N ILE A 156 -3.62 7.26 3.39
CA ILE A 156 -4.81 6.60 2.81
C ILE A 156 -5.82 6.20 3.89
N ALA A 157 -5.49 6.43 5.13
CA ALA A 157 -6.35 6.08 6.26
C ALA A 157 -7.58 7.01 6.39
#